data_60ae09869919a06eb68ba55c2341100a
#
_entry.id   60ae09869919a06eb68ba55c2341100a
#
_cell.length_a   1.000
_cell.length_b   1.000
_cell.length_c   1.000
_cell.angle_alpha   90.00
_cell.angle_beta   90.00
_cell.angle_gamma   90.00
#
_symmetry.space_group_name_H-M   'P 1'
#
loop_
_entity.id
_entity.type
_entity.pdbx_description
1 polymer ?
#
loop_
_entity_poly.entity_id
_entity_poly.type
_entity_poly.pdbx_seq_one_letter_code
_entity_poly.pdbx_strand_id
1 'polypeptide(L)'
;IAVLNEMYNARRSTSLASMGLLSFEYDPNAEVCSDIAGEFGISDAESKDFLNLLVMDAVYAGAILPDFKLTDADREYIFFAAKQRYMKAIKTAEDSQRSWVTGWAARKRSNGNYYPNARLARVCRVSGQDEDYSNEILLSYWDNVFAKQRNEETTISTKDFSIRLSGDSKLHFYRCKKCGKVTPYYCKGFCSSVKCDGSSEKYDPTIDLQNNHYANLYRDTRMSPLFIKEHTAQLAKDQQTIYQQGFVNGKINALSCSTTFEMGVDVGSLETVYMRNVPPSPANYVQRAGRAGRALHSAA
;
A
#
# COMPACT_ATOMS: atom_id res chain seq x y z
N ILE A 1 9.00 8.33 6.04
CA ILE A 1 8.75 8.11 4.61
C ILE A 1 8.30 6.66 4.37
N ALA A 2 9.07 5.64 4.78
CA ALA A 2 8.71 4.22 4.57
C ALA A 2 7.34 3.84 5.16
N VAL A 3 7.04 4.29 6.38
CA VAL A 3 5.75 4.08 7.05
C VAL A 3 4.60 4.74 6.27
N LEU A 4 4.82 5.94 5.75
CA LEU A 4 3.82 6.65 4.95
C LEU A 4 3.57 5.96 3.59
N ASN A 5 4.63 5.43 2.98
CA ASN A 5 4.50 4.59 1.78
C ASN A 5 3.71 3.32 2.07
N GLU A 6 4.00 2.63 3.17
CA GLU A 6 3.27 1.44 3.60
C GLU A 6 1.79 1.75 3.84
N MET A 7 1.48 2.85 4.54
CA MET A 7 0.12 3.29 4.83
C MET A 7 -0.68 3.59 3.55
N TYR A 8 -0.10 4.35 2.63
CA TYR A 8 -0.74 4.69 1.35
C TYR A 8 -0.97 3.45 0.48
N ASN A 9 -0.04 2.49 0.53
CA ASN A 9 -0.07 1.26 -0.26
C ASN A 9 -0.65 0.05 0.50
N ALA A 10 -1.20 0.22 1.70
CA ALA A 10 -1.67 -0.85 2.58
C ALA A 10 -2.72 -1.80 1.96
N ARG A 11 -3.36 -1.39 0.86
CA ARG A 11 -4.28 -2.25 0.08
C ARG A 11 -3.59 -3.25 -0.86
N ARG A 12 -2.27 -3.15 -1.05
CA ARG A 12 -1.51 -4.09 -1.91
C ARG A 12 -1.36 -5.43 -1.19
N SER A 13 -1.45 -6.53 -1.92
CA SER A 13 -1.33 -7.88 -1.36
C SER A 13 0.02 -8.17 -0.69
N THR A 14 1.04 -7.39 -1.00
CA THR A 14 2.39 -7.51 -0.44
C THR A 14 2.66 -6.52 0.70
N SER A 15 1.68 -5.73 1.11
CA SER A 15 1.83 -4.80 2.22
C SER A 15 1.76 -5.52 3.57
N LEU A 16 2.42 -4.96 4.58
CA LEU A 16 2.38 -5.50 5.95
C LEU A 16 0.95 -5.55 6.50
N ALA A 17 0.14 -4.53 6.17
CA ALA A 17 -1.26 -4.47 6.60
C ALA A 17 -2.12 -5.57 5.96
N SER A 18 -1.94 -5.86 4.66
CA SER A 18 -2.69 -6.93 3.99
C SER A 18 -2.23 -8.34 4.34
N MET A 19 -1.01 -8.47 4.88
CA MET A 19 -0.51 -9.71 5.45
C MET A 19 -0.94 -9.92 6.90
N GLY A 20 -1.60 -8.94 7.52
CA GLY A 20 -2.02 -9.05 8.92
C GLY A 20 -0.88 -8.81 9.93
N LEU A 21 0.18 -8.09 9.55
CA LEU A 21 1.33 -7.81 10.42
C LEU A 21 1.18 -6.48 11.18
N LEU A 22 0.41 -5.54 10.66
CA LEU A 22 0.10 -4.27 11.30
C LEU A 22 -1.25 -3.72 10.86
N SER A 23 -1.73 -2.72 11.60
CA SER A 23 -2.89 -1.90 11.27
C SER A 23 -2.56 -0.43 11.44
N PHE A 24 -3.19 0.41 10.63
CA PHE A 24 -3.24 1.85 10.80
C PHE A 24 -4.60 2.23 11.37
N GLU A 25 -4.61 2.80 12.56
CA GLU A 25 -5.85 3.21 13.23
C GLU A 25 -5.94 4.72 13.32
N TYR A 26 -6.96 5.27 12.68
CA TYR A 26 -7.44 6.62 12.93
C TYR A 26 -8.20 6.63 14.26
N ASP A 27 -7.98 7.65 15.08
CA ASP A 27 -8.66 7.77 16.37
C ASP A 27 -9.86 8.73 16.26
N PRO A 28 -11.06 8.20 15.97
CA PRO A 28 -12.25 9.01 15.76
C PRO A 28 -12.83 9.48 17.09
N ASN A 29 -13.64 10.55 17.04
CA ASN A 29 -14.47 10.96 18.15
C ASN A 29 -15.42 9.81 18.59
N ALA A 30 -15.51 9.57 19.90
CA ALA A 30 -16.35 8.53 20.48
C ALA A 30 -17.85 8.70 20.14
N GLU A 31 -18.34 9.95 20.06
CA GLU A 31 -19.73 10.24 19.68
C GLU A 31 -20.03 9.74 18.26
N VAL A 32 -19.13 9.98 17.29
CA VAL A 32 -19.29 9.49 15.91
C VAL A 32 -19.32 7.97 15.88
N CYS A 33 -18.50 7.30 16.69
CA CYS A 33 -18.52 5.83 16.77
C CYS A 33 -19.86 5.32 17.33
N SER A 34 -20.39 5.98 18.33
CA SER A 34 -21.67 5.60 18.95
C SER A 34 -22.87 5.81 17.99
N ASP A 35 -22.84 6.90 17.22
CA ASP A 35 -23.84 7.16 16.17
C ASP A 35 -23.80 6.06 15.08
N ILE A 36 -22.61 5.70 14.61
CA ILE A 36 -22.44 4.60 13.65
C ILE A 36 -22.93 3.26 14.25
N ALA A 37 -22.60 3.01 15.51
CA ALA A 37 -23.00 1.79 16.19
C ALA A 37 -24.54 1.65 16.25
N GLY A 38 -25.21 2.74 16.64
CA GLY A 38 -26.67 2.80 16.68
C GLY A 38 -27.31 2.67 15.30
N GLU A 39 -26.78 3.37 14.30
CA GLU A 39 -27.30 3.36 12.94
C GLU A 39 -27.21 1.99 12.25
N PHE A 40 -26.13 1.28 12.46
CA PHE A 40 -25.89 -0.01 11.78
C PHE A 40 -26.15 -1.25 12.66
N GLY A 41 -26.51 -1.09 13.92
CA GLY A 41 -26.74 -2.20 14.85
C GLY A 41 -25.47 -3.02 15.06
N ILE A 42 -24.32 -2.37 15.22
CA ILE A 42 -23.01 -2.95 15.51
C ILE A 42 -22.46 -2.39 16.82
N SER A 43 -21.42 -3.02 17.37
CA SER A 43 -20.78 -2.52 18.59
C SER A 43 -19.92 -1.28 18.32
N ASP A 44 -19.58 -0.50 19.36
CA ASP A 44 -18.71 0.67 19.25
C ASP A 44 -17.32 0.30 18.69
N ALA A 45 -16.79 -0.86 19.04
CA ALA A 45 -15.53 -1.35 18.49
C ALA A 45 -15.61 -1.62 16.98
N GLU A 46 -16.70 -2.25 16.53
CA GLU A 46 -16.94 -2.52 15.11
C GLU A 46 -17.25 -1.24 14.34
N SER A 47 -17.89 -0.26 14.96
CA SER A 47 -18.13 1.06 14.36
C SER A 47 -16.83 1.82 14.16
N LYS A 48 -15.91 1.76 15.12
CA LYS A 48 -14.56 2.33 14.99
C LYS A 48 -13.82 1.70 13.82
N ASP A 49 -13.84 0.38 13.69
CA ASP A 49 -13.24 -0.34 12.57
C ASP A 49 -13.86 0.07 11.22
N PHE A 50 -15.18 0.21 11.17
CA PHE A 50 -15.89 0.62 9.96
C PHE A 50 -15.53 2.05 9.54
N LEU A 51 -15.49 3.00 10.49
CA LEU A 51 -15.05 4.36 10.21
C LEU A 51 -13.59 4.39 9.75
N ASN A 52 -12.71 3.61 10.37
CA ASN A 52 -11.33 3.44 9.91
C ASN A 52 -11.26 2.98 8.46
N LEU A 53 -12.11 2.03 8.05
CA LEU A 53 -12.18 1.57 6.66
C LEU A 53 -12.56 2.71 5.69
N LEU A 54 -13.51 3.58 6.08
CA LEU A 54 -13.92 4.74 5.28
C LEU A 54 -12.80 5.79 5.19
N VAL A 55 -12.10 6.05 6.29
CA VAL A 55 -10.97 6.99 6.36
C VAL A 55 -9.80 6.46 5.52
N MET A 56 -9.49 5.17 5.61
CA MET A 56 -8.42 4.56 4.81
C MET A 56 -8.72 4.59 3.30
N ASP A 57 -9.98 4.56 2.86
CA ASP A 57 -10.31 4.79 1.45
C ASP A 57 -9.92 6.21 0.98
N ALA A 58 -9.93 7.21 1.87
CA ALA A 58 -9.44 8.56 1.55
C ALA A 58 -7.91 8.61 1.52
N VAL A 59 -7.24 7.93 2.44
CA VAL A 59 -5.77 7.76 2.44
C VAL A 59 -5.31 7.12 1.13
N TYR A 60 -5.96 6.03 0.71
CA TYR A 60 -5.67 5.34 -0.56
C TYR A 60 -5.96 6.18 -1.80
N ALA A 61 -6.84 7.17 -1.69
CA ALA A 61 -7.07 8.15 -2.73
C ALA A 61 -6.01 9.26 -2.76
N GLY A 62 -5.08 9.30 -1.79
CA GLY A 62 -4.02 10.30 -1.70
C GLY A 62 -4.35 11.51 -0.83
N ALA A 63 -5.47 11.49 -0.08
CA ALA A 63 -5.91 12.59 0.77
C ALA A 63 -5.23 12.58 2.15
N ILE A 64 -3.92 12.37 2.17
CA ILE A 64 -3.11 12.34 3.40
C ILE A 64 -1.95 13.32 3.30
N LEU A 65 -1.65 14.01 4.38
CA LEU A 65 -0.54 14.94 4.50
C LEU A 65 0.27 14.66 5.78
N PRO A 66 1.59 14.43 5.66
CA PRO A 66 2.46 14.36 6.83
C PRO A 66 2.71 15.75 7.40
N ASP A 67 3.10 15.80 8.68
CA ASP A 67 3.44 17.03 9.41
C ASP A 67 4.74 17.67 8.98
N PHE A 68 5.54 16.98 8.18
CA PHE A 68 6.83 17.43 7.70
C PHE A 68 6.82 17.64 6.19
N LYS A 69 7.72 18.47 5.72
CA LYS A 69 7.83 18.81 4.30
C LYS A 69 8.38 17.59 3.53
N LEU A 70 7.62 17.13 2.53
CA LEU A 70 8.07 16.12 1.59
C LEU A 70 8.89 16.77 0.46
N THR A 71 9.99 16.13 0.09
CA THR A 71 10.71 16.43 -1.16
C THR A 71 9.94 15.85 -2.35
N ASP A 72 10.31 16.24 -3.56
CA ASP A 72 9.70 15.67 -4.78
C ASP A 72 10.01 14.16 -4.90
N ALA A 73 11.22 13.75 -4.52
CA ALA A 73 11.61 12.34 -4.47
C ALA A 73 10.78 11.54 -3.46
N ASP A 74 10.49 12.12 -2.28
CA ASP A 74 9.61 11.50 -1.29
C ASP A 74 8.18 11.33 -1.82
N ARG A 75 7.66 12.35 -2.51
CA ARG A 75 6.32 12.30 -3.11
C ARG A 75 6.24 11.22 -4.18
N GLU A 76 7.25 11.13 -5.04
CA GLU A 76 7.34 10.10 -6.05
C GLU A 76 7.42 8.70 -5.44
N TYR A 77 8.23 8.52 -4.39
CA TYR A 77 8.36 7.25 -3.68
C TYR A 77 7.05 6.81 -3.01
N ILE A 78 6.32 7.74 -2.38
CA ILE A 78 5.08 7.42 -1.65
C ILE A 78 3.93 7.20 -2.62
N PHE A 79 3.71 8.15 -3.52
CA PHE A 79 2.50 8.22 -4.35
C PHE A 79 2.70 7.64 -5.76
N PHE A 80 3.92 7.33 -6.17
CA PHE A 80 4.28 6.96 -7.55
C PHE A 80 3.75 8.00 -8.56
N ALA A 81 3.13 7.55 -9.63
CA ALA A 81 2.45 8.41 -10.60
C ALA A 81 1.16 9.05 -10.07
N ALA A 82 0.62 8.57 -8.93
CA ALA A 82 -0.52 9.19 -8.29
C ALA A 82 -0.07 10.48 -7.57
N LYS A 83 -0.87 11.54 -7.70
CA LYS A 83 -0.60 12.80 -7.00
C LYS A 83 -1.26 12.78 -5.63
N GLN A 84 -0.65 13.47 -4.67
CA GLN A 84 -1.33 13.87 -3.45
C GLN A 84 -2.64 14.58 -3.79
N ARG A 85 -3.69 14.29 -3.05
CA ARG A 85 -5.03 14.86 -3.27
C ARG A 85 -5.52 15.58 -2.03
N TYR A 86 -6.43 16.51 -2.27
CA TYR A 86 -7.26 17.13 -1.25
C TYR A 86 -8.65 16.53 -1.30
N MET A 87 -9.34 16.55 -0.18
CA MET A 87 -10.68 16.02 -0.04
C MET A 87 -11.67 17.15 0.26
N LYS A 88 -12.85 17.08 -0.35
CA LYS A 88 -14.04 17.87 0.00
C LYS A 88 -15.16 16.91 0.40
N ALA A 89 -16.17 17.41 1.08
CA ALA A 89 -17.35 16.60 1.38
C ALA A 89 -17.96 16.01 0.09
N ILE A 90 -18.13 16.82 -0.93
CA ILE A 90 -18.56 16.40 -2.28
C ILE A 90 -17.64 17.06 -3.31
N LYS A 91 -17.14 16.29 -4.26
CA LYS A 91 -16.46 16.84 -5.45
C LYS A 91 -17.50 17.41 -6.40
N THR A 92 -17.53 18.74 -6.57
CA THR A 92 -18.50 19.45 -7.40
C THR A 92 -18.24 19.29 -8.90
N ALA A 93 -19.15 19.83 -9.74
CA ALA A 93 -18.93 19.87 -11.19
C ALA A 93 -17.74 20.76 -11.57
N GLU A 94 -17.55 21.87 -10.87
CA GLU A 94 -16.43 22.80 -11.06
C GLU A 94 -15.07 22.13 -10.72
N ASP A 95 -15.07 21.22 -9.76
CA ASP A 95 -13.88 20.44 -9.42
C ASP A 95 -13.58 19.30 -10.42
N SER A 96 -14.42 19.06 -11.45
CA SER A 96 -14.22 17.91 -12.37
C SER A 96 -12.89 17.96 -13.08
N GLN A 97 -12.39 19.14 -13.45
CA GLN A 97 -11.08 19.36 -14.06
C GLN A 97 -9.91 19.24 -13.06
N ARG A 98 -10.18 19.25 -11.76
CA ARG A 98 -9.19 19.22 -10.69
C ARG A 98 -8.92 17.79 -10.26
N SER A 99 -7.95 17.13 -10.94
CA SER A 99 -7.58 15.74 -10.64
C SER A 99 -7.04 15.51 -9.22
N TRP A 100 -6.60 16.59 -8.57
CA TRP A 100 -6.08 16.58 -7.19
C TRP A 100 -7.16 16.75 -6.12
N VAL A 101 -8.45 16.88 -6.50
CA VAL A 101 -9.57 16.91 -5.55
C VAL A 101 -10.34 15.61 -5.62
N THR A 102 -10.66 15.02 -4.47
CA THR A 102 -11.53 13.85 -4.33
C THR A 102 -12.71 14.17 -3.41
N GLY A 103 -13.84 13.49 -3.58
CA GLY A 103 -15.02 13.64 -2.72
C GLY A 103 -15.03 12.57 -1.62
N TRP A 104 -15.39 12.96 -0.40
CA TRP A 104 -15.71 12.04 0.69
C TRP A 104 -17.01 11.28 0.38
N ALA A 105 -18.09 12.02 0.18
CA ALA A 105 -19.37 11.52 -0.30
C ALA A 105 -19.47 11.59 -1.83
N ALA A 106 -20.45 10.92 -2.40
CA ALA A 106 -20.65 10.87 -3.84
C ALA A 106 -21.42 12.08 -4.35
N ARG A 107 -21.07 12.53 -5.57
CA ARG A 107 -21.85 13.55 -6.29
C ARG A 107 -22.99 12.88 -7.07
N LYS A 108 -24.17 13.47 -6.99
CA LYS A 108 -25.34 13.05 -7.79
C LYS A 108 -25.23 13.57 -9.23
N ARG A 109 -25.57 12.76 -10.20
CA ARG A 109 -25.66 13.13 -11.62
C ARG A 109 -27.02 13.76 -11.94
N SER A 110 -27.13 14.41 -13.08
CA SER A 110 -28.40 14.99 -13.55
C SER A 110 -29.53 13.96 -13.76
N ASN A 111 -29.16 12.70 -14.03
CA ASN A 111 -30.10 11.59 -14.17
C ASN A 111 -30.54 10.95 -12.85
N GLY A 112 -30.15 11.52 -11.69
CA GLY A 112 -30.48 11.01 -10.39
C GLY A 112 -29.49 9.99 -9.80
N ASN A 113 -28.67 9.33 -10.58
CA ASN A 113 -27.69 8.34 -10.13
C ASN A 113 -26.44 9.01 -9.53
N TYR A 114 -25.72 8.31 -8.68
CA TYR A 114 -24.46 8.79 -8.14
C TYR A 114 -23.25 8.46 -9.01
N TYR A 115 -22.21 9.27 -8.92
CA TYR A 115 -20.91 8.88 -9.44
C TYR A 115 -20.29 7.79 -8.54
N PRO A 116 -19.53 6.84 -9.09
CA PRO A 116 -18.90 5.77 -8.30
C PRO A 116 -18.07 6.32 -7.14
N ASN A 117 -18.39 5.87 -5.93
CA ASN A 117 -17.67 6.20 -4.69
C ASN A 117 -17.59 4.95 -3.82
N ALA A 118 -16.38 4.58 -3.41
CA ALA A 118 -16.17 3.35 -2.64
C ALA A 118 -16.81 3.43 -1.25
N ARG A 119 -16.79 4.61 -0.62
CA ARG A 119 -17.40 4.80 0.71
C ARG A 119 -18.91 4.69 0.63
N LEU A 120 -19.55 5.32 -0.36
CA LEU A 120 -20.99 5.18 -0.58
C LEU A 120 -21.38 3.71 -0.76
N ALA A 121 -20.68 2.97 -1.63
CA ALA A 121 -20.95 1.55 -1.85
C ALA A 121 -20.79 0.70 -0.58
N ARG A 122 -19.87 1.07 0.33
CA ARG A 122 -19.73 0.38 1.62
C ARG A 122 -20.86 0.69 2.56
N VAL A 123 -21.24 1.98 2.68
CA VAL A 123 -22.33 2.39 3.56
C VAL A 123 -23.63 1.74 3.11
N CYS A 124 -23.98 1.77 1.81
CA CYS A 124 -25.15 1.07 1.27
C CYS A 124 -25.14 -0.42 1.63
N ARG A 125 -23.98 -1.09 1.51
CA ARG A 125 -23.86 -2.52 1.82
C ARG A 125 -24.07 -2.83 3.30
N VAL A 126 -23.53 -1.99 4.19
CA VAL A 126 -23.59 -2.20 5.65
C VAL A 126 -24.96 -1.78 6.22
N SER A 127 -25.53 -0.69 5.73
CA SER A 127 -26.84 -0.20 6.14
C SER A 127 -28.00 -1.01 5.54
N GLY A 128 -27.79 -1.53 4.32
CA GLY A 128 -28.89 -2.12 3.53
C GLY A 128 -29.85 -1.07 2.95
N GLN A 129 -29.50 0.22 3.02
CA GLN A 129 -30.30 1.34 2.57
C GLN A 129 -29.89 1.80 1.17
N ASP A 130 -30.69 2.70 0.57
CA ASP A 130 -30.43 3.28 -0.73
C ASP A 130 -29.23 4.25 -0.75
N GLU A 131 -28.87 4.70 -1.95
CA GLU A 131 -27.72 5.61 -2.13
C GLU A 131 -27.98 7.01 -1.55
N ASP A 132 -29.23 7.51 -1.59
CA ASP A 132 -29.55 8.84 -1.06
C ASP A 132 -29.35 8.88 0.45
N TYR A 133 -29.94 7.94 1.17
CA TYR A 133 -29.79 7.81 2.61
C TYR A 133 -28.33 7.57 3.02
N SER A 134 -27.66 6.64 2.34
CA SER A 134 -26.26 6.31 2.63
C SER A 134 -25.30 7.47 2.37
N ASN A 135 -25.60 8.31 1.39
CA ASN A 135 -24.79 9.49 1.09
C ASN A 135 -24.98 10.61 2.12
N GLU A 136 -26.19 10.79 2.67
CA GLU A 136 -26.45 11.70 3.78
C GLU A 136 -25.70 11.28 5.04
N ILE A 137 -25.64 9.99 5.36
CA ILE A 137 -24.80 9.46 6.45
C ILE A 137 -23.33 9.86 6.23
N LEU A 138 -22.78 9.69 5.02
CA LEU A 138 -21.42 10.10 4.75
C LEU A 138 -21.19 11.60 4.94
N LEU A 139 -22.17 12.43 4.60
CA LEU A 139 -22.09 13.88 4.82
C LEU A 139 -22.14 14.24 6.30
N SER A 140 -22.99 13.57 7.08
CA SER A 140 -23.01 13.72 8.54
C SER A 140 -21.65 13.33 9.15
N TYR A 141 -21.04 12.24 8.69
CA TYR A 141 -19.71 11.86 9.16
C TYR A 141 -18.63 12.86 8.76
N TRP A 142 -18.73 13.48 7.57
CA TRP A 142 -17.83 14.57 7.21
C TRP A 142 -17.86 15.69 8.23
N ASP A 143 -19.06 16.16 8.58
CA ASP A 143 -19.25 17.27 9.49
C ASP A 143 -18.66 16.95 10.88
N ASN A 144 -18.79 15.71 11.35
CA ASN A 144 -18.36 15.28 12.67
C ASN A 144 -16.88 14.83 12.72
N VAL A 145 -16.40 14.11 11.68
CA VAL A 145 -15.02 13.56 11.65
C VAL A 145 -14.02 14.66 11.33
N PHE A 146 -14.30 15.50 10.35
CA PHE A 146 -13.33 16.50 9.88
C PHE A 146 -13.60 17.90 10.44
N ALA A 147 -14.78 18.15 10.98
CA ALA A 147 -15.20 19.47 11.50
C ALA A 147 -14.91 20.62 10.51
N LYS A 148 -15.09 20.36 9.21
CA LYS A 148 -14.78 21.27 8.11
C LYS A 148 -16.03 21.58 7.31
N GLN A 149 -16.07 22.81 6.76
CA GLN A 149 -17.14 23.16 5.82
C GLN A 149 -17.13 22.23 4.61
N ARG A 150 -18.30 21.87 4.07
CA ARG A 150 -18.46 20.88 3.00
C ARG A 150 -17.75 21.25 1.69
N ASN A 151 -17.54 22.53 1.42
CA ASN A 151 -16.82 23.05 0.27
C ASN A 151 -15.31 23.28 0.52
N GLU A 152 -14.87 23.17 1.77
CA GLU A 152 -13.47 23.36 2.16
C GLU A 152 -12.63 22.15 1.79
N GLU A 153 -11.42 22.40 1.21
CA GLU A 153 -10.45 21.35 0.94
C GLU A 153 -9.71 20.98 2.22
N THR A 154 -9.59 19.68 2.47
CA THR A 154 -8.85 19.15 3.61
C THR A 154 -8.02 17.94 3.23
N THR A 155 -7.12 17.58 4.13
CA THR A 155 -6.34 16.33 4.10
C THR A 155 -6.39 15.71 5.49
N ILE A 156 -6.13 14.42 5.57
CA ILE A 156 -5.99 13.72 6.84
C ILE A 156 -4.54 13.83 7.28
N SER A 157 -4.29 14.20 8.52
CA SER A 157 -2.95 14.28 9.07
C SER A 157 -2.42 12.89 9.45
N THR A 158 -1.14 12.66 9.25
CA THR A 158 -0.50 11.42 9.75
C THR A 158 -0.48 11.34 11.28
N LYS A 159 -0.60 12.48 11.97
CA LYS A 159 -0.71 12.52 13.44
C LYS A 159 -1.98 11.88 13.98
N ASP A 160 -3.03 11.86 13.15
CA ASP A 160 -4.33 11.32 13.54
C ASP A 160 -4.36 9.79 13.53
N PHE A 161 -3.22 9.16 13.21
CA PHE A 161 -3.11 7.70 13.15
C PHE A 161 -2.15 7.14 14.20
N SER A 162 -2.52 6.01 14.75
CA SER A 162 -1.65 5.10 15.48
C SER A 162 -1.35 3.85 14.65
N ILE A 163 -0.23 3.18 14.95
CA ILE A 163 0.13 1.91 14.33
C ILE A 163 0.02 0.83 15.41
N ARG A 164 -0.71 -0.24 15.10
CA ARG A 164 -0.74 -1.45 15.92
C ARG A 164 -0.04 -2.58 15.19
N LEU A 165 0.72 -3.34 15.93
CA LEU A 165 1.41 -4.53 15.41
C LEU A 165 0.62 -5.80 15.70
N SER A 166 0.78 -6.82 14.86
CA SER A 166 0.23 -8.15 15.14
C SER A 166 0.80 -8.66 16.46
N GLY A 167 -0.09 -9.23 17.30
CA GLY A 167 0.24 -9.59 18.70
C GLY A 167 -0.37 -8.62 19.73
N ASP A 168 -0.85 -7.45 19.35
CA ASP A 168 -1.73 -6.64 20.19
C ASP A 168 -3.07 -7.39 20.33
N SER A 169 -3.46 -7.72 21.56
CA SER A 169 -4.69 -8.46 21.86
C SER A 169 -5.98 -7.74 21.43
N LYS A 170 -5.89 -6.43 21.18
CA LYS A 170 -7.01 -5.60 20.69
C LYS A 170 -7.10 -5.56 19.18
N LEU A 171 -6.08 -6.02 18.46
CA LEU A 171 -6.05 -6.02 16.99
C LEU A 171 -6.65 -7.33 16.47
N HIS A 172 -7.70 -7.22 15.70
CA HIS A 172 -8.35 -8.33 15.01
C HIS A 172 -8.20 -8.17 13.50
N PHE A 173 -8.14 -9.28 12.81
CA PHE A 173 -8.14 -9.30 11.35
C PHE A 173 -9.35 -10.07 10.83
N TYR A 174 -9.75 -9.74 9.62
CA TYR A 174 -10.85 -10.36 8.91
C TYR A 174 -10.38 -10.79 7.51
N ARG A 175 -10.74 -12.00 7.11
CA ARG A 175 -10.41 -12.56 5.79
C ARG A 175 -11.66 -12.83 4.99
N CYS A 176 -11.70 -12.37 3.76
CA CYS A 176 -12.79 -12.67 2.85
C CYS A 176 -12.72 -14.12 2.36
N LYS A 177 -13.80 -14.87 2.50
CA LYS A 177 -13.91 -16.27 2.02
C LYS A 177 -13.83 -16.41 0.51
N LYS A 178 -14.24 -15.37 -0.26
CA LYS A 178 -14.27 -15.42 -1.72
C LYS A 178 -12.97 -14.94 -2.36
N CYS A 179 -12.44 -13.79 -1.96
CA CYS A 179 -11.25 -13.20 -2.60
C CYS A 179 -9.97 -13.27 -1.76
N GLY A 180 -10.03 -13.82 -0.54
CA GLY A 180 -8.87 -13.98 0.34
C GLY A 180 -8.33 -12.68 0.95
N LYS A 181 -8.93 -11.51 0.64
CA LYS A 181 -8.43 -10.24 1.15
C LYS A 181 -8.48 -10.20 2.67
N VAL A 182 -7.35 -9.89 3.28
CA VAL A 182 -7.21 -9.65 4.72
C VAL A 182 -7.30 -8.15 5.01
N THR A 183 -7.94 -7.78 6.10
CA THR A 183 -8.09 -6.41 6.57
C THR A 183 -8.23 -6.38 8.09
N PRO A 184 -7.67 -5.39 8.78
CA PRO A 184 -7.94 -5.20 10.21
C PRO A 184 -9.29 -4.51 10.48
N TYR A 185 -10.01 -4.07 9.44
CA TYR A 185 -11.22 -3.27 9.59
C TYR A 185 -12.47 -4.12 9.38
N TYR A 186 -13.37 -4.07 10.35
CA TYR A 186 -14.67 -4.75 10.26
C TYR A 186 -15.61 -4.08 9.26
N CYS A 187 -16.36 -4.86 8.53
CA CYS A 187 -17.34 -4.40 7.54
C CYS A 187 -18.64 -5.21 7.65
N LYS A 188 -19.18 -5.38 8.87
CA LYS A 188 -20.41 -6.12 9.19
C LYS A 188 -20.50 -7.50 8.51
N GLY A 189 -19.37 -8.23 8.49
CA GLY A 189 -19.28 -9.55 7.83
C GLY A 189 -19.16 -9.52 6.32
N PHE A 190 -19.19 -8.37 5.66
CA PHE A 190 -18.94 -8.22 4.23
C PHE A 190 -17.45 -8.09 3.90
N CYS A 191 -17.10 -8.40 2.65
CA CYS A 191 -15.76 -8.13 2.16
C CYS A 191 -15.45 -6.64 2.17
N SER A 192 -14.25 -6.27 2.64
CA SER A 192 -13.77 -4.88 2.60
C SER A 192 -13.52 -4.35 1.17
N SER A 193 -13.52 -5.21 0.15
CA SER A 193 -13.44 -4.79 -1.25
C SER A 193 -14.84 -4.54 -1.80
N VAL A 194 -15.08 -3.33 -2.32
CA VAL A 194 -16.37 -2.97 -2.95
C VAL A 194 -16.70 -3.78 -4.21
N LYS A 195 -15.67 -4.38 -4.84
CA LYS A 195 -15.81 -5.21 -6.05
C LYS A 195 -16.09 -6.69 -5.73
N CYS A 196 -16.14 -7.06 -4.46
CA CYS A 196 -16.34 -8.45 -4.02
C CYS A 196 -17.60 -8.54 -3.14
N ASP A 197 -18.47 -9.45 -3.45
CA ASP A 197 -19.72 -9.77 -2.75
C ASP A 197 -19.54 -10.87 -1.68
N GLY A 198 -18.30 -11.29 -1.44
CA GLY A 198 -17.99 -12.34 -0.46
C GLY A 198 -18.22 -11.90 0.98
N SER A 199 -18.42 -12.88 1.87
CA SER A 199 -18.41 -12.67 3.32
C SER A 199 -17.01 -12.72 3.90
N SER A 200 -16.80 -12.04 5.01
CA SER A 200 -15.55 -12.07 5.77
C SER A 200 -15.76 -12.69 7.15
N GLU A 201 -14.73 -13.34 7.66
CA GLU A 201 -14.70 -13.96 8.99
C GLU A 201 -13.45 -13.52 9.74
N LYS A 202 -13.50 -13.67 11.08
CA LYS A 202 -12.30 -13.43 11.91
C LYS A 202 -11.16 -14.33 11.43
N TYR A 203 -9.98 -13.76 11.37
CA TYR A 203 -8.80 -14.41 10.85
C TYR A 203 -7.62 -14.17 11.80
N ASP A 204 -6.90 -15.24 12.11
CA ASP A 204 -5.64 -15.15 12.83
C ASP A 204 -4.48 -15.26 11.83
N PRO A 205 -3.77 -14.17 11.56
CA PRO A 205 -2.67 -14.17 10.61
C PRO A 205 -1.50 -15.05 11.06
N THR A 206 -1.37 -15.35 12.35
CA THR A 206 -0.23 -16.13 12.86
C THR A 206 -0.26 -17.57 12.34
N ILE A 207 -1.42 -18.11 12.02
CA ILE A 207 -1.59 -19.48 11.50
C ILE A 207 -1.06 -19.59 10.07
N ASP A 208 -1.43 -18.65 9.20
CA ASP A 208 -1.05 -18.68 7.78
C ASP A 208 0.32 -18.03 7.52
N LEU A 209 0.76 -17.11 8.38
CA LEU A 209 2.04 -16.41 8.22
C LEU A 209 3.25 -17.33 8.36
N GLN A 210 3.13 -18.46 9.05
CA GLN A 210 4.22 -19.45 9.16
C GLN A 210 4.65 -19.99 7.77
N ASN A 211 3.70 -20.08 6.84
CA ASN A 211 3.94 -20.60 5.49
C ASN A 211 3.91 -19.50 4.42
N ASN A 212 3.74 -18.24 4.80
CA ASN A 212 3.69 -17.14 3.86
C ASN A 212 5.10 -16.67 3.51
N HIS A 213 5.47 -16.77 2.22
CA HIS A 213 6.79 -16.38 1.73
C HIS A 213 7.18 -14.94 2.12
N TYR A 214 6.29 -13.98 1.95
CA TYR A 214 6.59 -12.57 2.27
C TYR A 214 6.72 -12.32 3.76
N ALA A 215 5.88 -12.96 4.59
CA ALA A 215 5.98 -12.85 6.03
C ALA A 215 7.30 -13.45 6.55
N ASN A 216 7.73 -14.58 6.00
CA ASN A 216 9.01 -15.19 6.30
C ASN A 216 10.17 -14.30 5.83
N LEU A 217 10.06 -13.70 4.65
CA LEU A 217 11.05 -12.76 4.14
C LEU A 217 11.24 -11.57 5.12
N TYR A 218 10.15 -10.96 5.60
CA TYR A 218 10.24 -9.86 6.58
C TYR A 218 10.77 -10.28 7.94
N ARG A 219 10.43 -11.50 8.39
CA ARG A 219 10.86 -12.02 9.70
C ARG A 219 12.30 -12.46 9.72
N ASP A 220 12.71 -13.20 8.70
CA ASP A 220 13.94 -13.99 8.71
C ASP A 220 15.08 -13.30 7.94
N THR A 221 14.76 -12.34 7.07
CA THR A 221 15.78 -11.62 6.31
C THR A 221 16.38 -10.50 7.14
N ARG A 222 17.65 -10.64 7.47
CA ARG A 222 18.44 -9.53 8.01
C ARG A 222 18.68 -8.53 6.90
N MET A 223 18.27 -7.28 7.12
CA MET A 223 18.57 -6.20 6.18
C MET A 223 20.08 -5.99 6.12
N SER A 224 20.66 -6.32 5.00
CA SER A 224 22.06 -5.98 4.69
C SER A 224 22.09 -4.67 3.90
N PRO A 225 23.05 -3.77 4.18
CA PRO A 225 23.21 -2.57 3.38
C PRO A 225 23.42 -2.93 1.91
N LEU A 226 22.70 -2.27 1.00
CA LEU A 226 22.83 -2.49 -0.43
C LEU A 226 23.91 -1.54 -1.00
N PHE A 227 25.06 -2.09 -1.34
CA PHE A 227 26.15 -1.37 -1.99
C PHE A 227 26.18 -1.72 -3.48
N ILE A 228 25.63 -0.81 -4.29
CA ILE A 228 25.59 -0.95 -5.75
C ILE A 228 26.68 -0.08 -6.37
N LYS A 229 27.41 -0.60 -7.36
CA LYS A 229 28.31 0.15 -8.22
C LYS A 229 27.99 -0.10 -9.67
N GLU A 230 28.21 0.91 -10.50
CA GLU A 230 28.15 0.77 -11.94
C GLU A 230 29.51 0.30 -12.46
N HIS A 231 29.49 -0.68 -13.36
CA HIS A 231 30.69 -1.20 -14.02
C HIS A 231 30.49 -1.18 -15.53
N THR A 232 31.00 -0.13 -16.16
CA THR A 232 30.87 0.12 -17.59
C THR A 232 32.26 0.32 -18.23
N ALA A 233 32.33 0.22 -19.56
CA ALA A 233 33.55 0.47 -20.31
C ALA A 233 34.06 1.93 -20.20
N GLN A 234 33.23 2.84 -19.72
CA GLN A 234 33.57 4.25 -19.55
C GLN A 234 34.40 4.53 -18.28
N LEU A 235 34.43 3.57 -17.34
CA LEU A 235 35.23 3.70 -16.12
C LEU A 235 36.72 3.48 -16.43
N ALA A 236 37.57 4.20 -15.71
CA ALA A 236 39.02 3.96 -15.75
C ALA A 236 39.34 2.53 -15.32
N LYS A 237 40.35 1.89 -15.92
CA LYS A 237 40.71 0.49 -15.66
C LYS A 237 40.97 0.20 -14.17
N ASP A 238 41.63 1.13 -13.48
CA ASP A 238 41.92 0.98 -12.05
C ASP A 238 40.60 0.93 -11.23
N GLN A 239 39.65 1.79 -11.59
CA GLN A 239 38.33 1.83 -10.93
C GLN A 239 37.52 0.56 -11.20
N GLN A 240 37.59 0.03 -12.43
CA GLN A 240 36.96 -1.23 -12.78
C GLN A 240 37.51 -2.39 -11.91
N THR A 241 38.83 -2.44 -11.75
CA THR A 241 39.50 -3.46 -10.94
C THR A 241 39.11 -3.34 -9.46
N ILE A 242 39.06 -2.12 -8.91
CA ILE A 242 38.63 -1.88 -7.53
C ILE A 242 37.20 -2.34 -7.29
N TYR A 243 36.27 -2.07 -8.21
CA TYR A 243 34.87 -2.48 -8.08
C TYR A 243 34.71 -3.99 -8.24
N GLN A 244 35.44 -4.61 -9.16
CA GLN A 244 35.44 -6.05 -9.33
C GLN A 244 35.95 -6.76 -8.07
N GLN A 245 37.09 -6.34 -7.53
CA GLN A 245 37.62 -6.90 -6.29
C GLN A 245 36.69 -6.65 -5.10
N GLY A 246 36.10 -5.46 -5.04
CA GLY A 246 35.08 -5.12 -4.01
C GLY A 246 33.88 -6.06 -4.06
N PHE A 247 33.45 -6.44 -5.26
CA PHE A 247 32.32 -7.37 -5.47
C PHE A 247 32.72 -8.81 -5.09
N VAL A 248 33.86 -9.30 -5.58
CA VAL A 248 34.37 -10.64 -5.23
C VAL A 248 34.58 -10.80 -3.73
N ASN A 249 34.99 -9.74 -3.04
CA ASN A 249 35.20 -9.72 -1.60
C ASN A 249 33.93 -9.40 -0.79
N GLY A 250 32.76 -9.31 -1.42
CA GLY A 250 31.48 -9.03 -0.75
C GLY A 250 31.30 -7.61 -0.19
N LYS A 251 32.22 -6.67 -0.48
CA LYS A 251 32.09 -5.25 -0.10
C LYS A 251 31.09 -4.50 -0.98
N ILE A 252 30.88 -4.97 -2.18
CA ILE A 252 29.85 -4.55 -3.14
C ILE A 252 28.97 -5.75 -3.37
N ASN A 253 27.68 -5.62 -3.16
CA ASN A 253 26.74 -6.74 -3.29
C ASN A 253 25.90 -6.69 -4.59
N ALA A 254 25.97 -5.62 -5.34
CA ALA A 254 25.37 -5.58 -6.68
C ALA A 254 26.24 -4.75 -7.64
N LEU A 255 26.39 -5.24 -8.88
CA LEU A 255 27.02 -4.51 -9.98
C LEU A 255 26.00 -4.28 -11.09
N SER A 256 25.81 -3.04 -11.49
CA SER A 256 25.09 -2.67 -12.70
C SER A 256 26.07 -2.65 -13.86
N CYS A 257 25.93 -3.56 -14.81
CA CYS A 257 26.90 -3.75 -15.87
C CYS A 257 26.28 -3.55 -17.25
N SER A 258 27.03 -2.97 -18.17
CA SER A 258 26.76 -3.03 -19.60
C SER A 258 27.34 -4.35 -20.18
N THR A 259 27.50 -4.43 -21.50
CA THR A 259 28.09 -5.57 -22.22
C THR A 259 29.52 -5.95 -21.81
N THR A 260 30.20 -5.14 -21.00
CA THR A 260 31.57 -5.35 -20.53
C THR A 260 31.77 -6.63 -19.73
N PHE A 261 30.68 -7.19 -19.14
CA PHE A 261 30.74 -8.45 -18.39
C PHE A 261 30.41 -9.69 -19.22
N GLU A 262 30.22 -9.56 -20.53
CA GLU A 262 29.91 -10.70 -21.40
C GLU A 262 31.15 -11.62 -21.62
N MET A 263 32.35 -11.07 -21.56
CA MET A 263 33.59 -11.83 -21.86
C MET A 263 34.64 -11.71 -20.75
N GLY A 264 35.08 -12.88 -20.24
CA GLY A 264 36.38 -13.03 -19.59
C GLY A 264 36.59 -12.48 -18.18
N VAL A 265 35.63 -11.82 -17.58
CA VAL A 265 35.78 -11.28 -16.22
C VAL A 265 35.38 -12.31 -15.20
N ASP A 266 36.32 -12.68 -14.30
CA ASP A 266 36.01 -13.51 -13.16
C ASP A 266 35.32 -12.68 -12.08
N VAL A 267 34.08 -13.02 -11.81
CA VAL A 267 33.23 -12.33 -10.80
C VAL A 267 33.00 -13.20 -9.56
N GLY A 268 33.76 -14.31 -9.42
CA GLY A 268 33.61 -15.23 -8.29
C GLY A 268 32.28 -16.00 -8.31
N SER A 269 31.74 -16.29 -7.14
CA SER A 269 30.46 -16.98 -6.98
C SER A 269 29.30 -15.99 -7.12
N LEU A 270 28.78 -15.86 -8.34
CA LEU A 270 27.63 -15.04 -8.63
C LEU A 270 26.34 -15.85 -8.37
N GLU A 271 25.47 -15.35 -7.48
CA GLU A 271 24.24 -16.04 -7.13
C GLU A 271 23.10 -15.72 -8.12
N THR A 272 22.93 -14.47 -8.48
CA THR A 272 21.79 -14.01 -9.31
C THR A 272 22.24 -13.07 -10.40
N VAL A 273 21.66 -13.25 -11.59
CA VAL A 273 21.76 -12.31 -12.72
C VAL A 273 20.40 -11.77 -13.08
N TYR A 274 20.23 -10.45 -12.97
CA TYR A 274 19.04 -9.76 -13.43
C TYR A 274 19.30 -9.08 -14.78
N MET A 275 18.52 -9.46 -15.80
CA MET A 275 18.58 -8.85 -17.13
C MET A 275 17.43 -7.87 -17.32
N ARG A 276 17.74 -6.56 -17.34
CA ARG A 276 16.74 -5.51 -17.55
C ARG A 276 16.01 -5.66 -18.89
N ASN A 277 16.76 -6.03 -19.94
CA ASN A 277 16.23 -6.25 -21.28
C ASN A 277 16.63 -7.66 -21.78
N VAL A 278 15.81 -8.23 -22.65
CA VAL A 278 16.15 -9.47 -23.34
C VAL A 278 17.38 -9.21 -24.22
N PRO A 279 18.45 -10.01 -24.09
CA PRO A 279 19.63 -9.87 -24.95
C PRO A 279 19.26 -10.07 -26.42
N PRO A 280 20.00 -9.42 -27.34
CA PRO A 280 19.68 -9.43 -28.76
C PRO A 280 19.85 -10.81 -29.44
N SER A 281 20.59 -11.72 -28.82
CA SER A 281 20.75 -13.09 -29.33
C SER A 281 20.68 -14.13 -28.22
N PRO A 282 20.28 -15.39 -28.54
CA PRO A 282 20.33 -16.50 -27.58
C PRO A 282 21.72 -16.74 -27.00
N ALA A 283 22.77 -16.57 -27.77
CA ALA A 283 24.17 -16.72 -27.31
C ALA A 283 24.48 -15.69 -26.20
N ASN A 284 24.10 -14.44 -26.38
CA ASN A 284 24.27 -13.41 -25.34
C ASN A 284 23.47 -13.74 -24.07
N TYR A 285 22.27 -14.27 -24.24
CA TYR A 285 21.46 -14.73 -23.09
C TYR A 285 22.17 -15.79 -22.29
N VAL A 286 22.64 -16.86 -22.95
CA VAL A 286 23.34 -17.98 -22.32
C VAL A 286 24.65 -17.53 -21.66
N GLN A 287 25.40 -16.63 -22.30
CA GLN A 287 26.64 -16.08 -21.75
C GLN A 287 26.39 -15.27 -20.46
N ARG A 288 25.32 -14.50 -20.39
CA ARG A 288 24.96 -13.70 -19.21
C ARG A 288 24.35 -14.58 -18.11
N ALA A 289 23.35 -15.38 -18.44
CA ALA A 289 22.68 -16.26 -17.50
C ALA A 289 23.63 -17.33 -16.91
N GLY A 290 24.50 -17.90 -17.74
CA GLY A 290 25.47 -18.93 -17.35
C GLY A 290 26.59 -18.44 -16.41
N ARG A 291 26.57 -17.19 -15.98
CA ARG A 291 27.48 -16.70 -14.93
C ARG A 291 26.93 -16.92 -13.53
N ALA A 292 25.63 -17.06 -13.36
CA ALA A 292 25.01 -17.37 -12.07
C ALA A 292 25.05 -18.88 -11.78
N GLY A 293 25.04 -19.23 -10.50
CA GLY A 293 24.87 -20.61 -10.04
C GLY A 293 26.05 -21.55 -10.29
N ARG A 294 27.25 -21.03 -10.48
CA ARG A 294 28.47 -21.88 -10.67
C ARG A 294 28.97 -22.54 -9.39
N ALA A 295 28.55 -22.06 -8.23
CA ALA A 295 28.78 -22.76 -6.97
C ALA A 295 27.61 -23.70 -6.65
N LEU A 296 27.78 -24.58 -5.69
CA LEU A 296 26.81 -25.63 -5.28
C LEU A 296 25.47 -25.10 -4.72
N HIS A 297 25.19 -23.81 -4.86
CA HIS A 297 23.93 -23.17 -4.46
C HIS A 297 23.08 -22.92 -5.69
N SER A 298 21.78 -23.21 -5.58
CA SER A 298 20.83 -23.02 -6.67
C SER A 298 20.80 -21.56 -7.14
N ALA A 299 20.99 -21.35 -8.44
CA ALA A 299 20.72 -20.08 -9.07
C ALA A 299 19.20 -19.84 -9.13
N ALA A 300 18.74 -18.67 -8.72
CA ALA A 300 17.37 -18.23 -8.90
C ALA A 300 17.26 -17.35 -10.16
#